data_0dcba58f228a8225a6bc09caf5d229f7
#
_entry.id   0dcba58f228a8225a6bc09caf5d229f7
#
_cell.length_a   1.000
_cell.length_b   1.000
_cell.length_c   1.000
_cell.angle_alpha   90.00
_cell.angle_beta   90.00
_cell.angle_gamma   90.00
#
_symmetry.space_group_name_H-M   'P 1'
#
loop_
_entity.id
_entity.type
_entity.pdbx_description
1 polymer ?
#
loop_
_entity_poly.entity_id
_entity_poly.type
_entity_poly.pdbx_seq_one_letter_code
_entity_poly.pdbx_strand_id
1 'polypeptide(L)'
;MKLITSISLGRVARTVILASSISALLSACMVGPNFERPAAPASQHYDVQAEHELSASNTRAGAQHVDLGKGIDGDWWSTLGSAKLDDVMHKAIVGNFDLEAADATIAQANEAVTAAAGGLKPQVSLGAQGGRQRATNGDSVSTSNFYAVGPQVSFDFDVFGGTKRLVEEKTALAELQQHRFDAAYLTVTGDVASEALLLASARAQIDAVNVLIADDQKNLELVRTAHQYGKATQVDIALATTQLAQDETLLPPLAQQRDVARHALSILVGKSPGDWTAPDFDLSDFALPEDVPVSLPSDLARNRPDILEAEAQLHAASAAIGVATADMYPHLQLSASLTQAGPGIGTLWGIAAGLTGPIYAGGTLKANRRASIDGYNASFADYQQTVIKSLGQVADVLQAINHDSEEYTAQERALSAAQASLQLNRQGYQVGEIGVLDVLDAERGYQRALIGQIQAKTARYLDTVQLSIALGGNSHDAFEQRVAYREKP
;
A
#
# COMPACT_ATOMS: atom_id res chain seq x y z
N MET A 1 -2.74 -19.78 80.77
CA MET A 1 -3.14 -18.77 79.72
C MET A 1 -2.11 -18.76 78.60
N LYS A 2 -2.01 -19.83 77.79
CA LYS A 2 -1.14 -19.96 76.60
C LYS A 2 -1.58 -21.21 75.80
N LEU A 3 -2.74 -21.21 75.09
CA LEU A 3 -3.10 -22.31 74.19
C LEU A 3 -4.22 -21.96 73.18
N ILE A 4 -4.41 -20.66 72.80
CA ILE A 4 -5.49 -20.29 71.90
C ILE A 4 -4.95 -19.55 70.61
N THR A 5 -3.64 -19.25 70.48
CA THR A 5 -3.09 -18.43 69.41
C THR A 5 -2.48 -19.21 68.22
N SER A 6 -2.40 -20.58 68.30
CA SER A 6 -1.71 -21.32 67.17
C SER A 6 -2.66 -21.89 66.09
N ILE A 7 -3.98 -21.86 66.30
CA ILE A 7 -4.94 -22.48 65.35
C ILE A 7 -5.39 -21.51 64.27
N SER A 8 -5.27 -20.20 64.44
CA SER A 8 -5.73 -19.20 63.46
C SER A 8 -4.72 -18.94 62.31
N LEU A 9 -3.41 -19.00 62.56
CA LEU A 9 -2.39 -18.74 61.53
C LEU A 9 -2.34 -19.83 60.44
N GLY A 10 -2.55 -21.09 60.82
CA GLY A 10 -2.53 -22.20 59.87
C GLY A 10 -3.74 -22.24 58.91
N ARG A 11 -4.88 -21.68 59.31
CA ARG A 11 -6.07 -21.58 58.45
C ARG A 11 -5.95 -20.39 57.49
N VAL A 12 -5.44 -19.25 57.94
CA VAL A 12 -5.20 -18.07 57.08
C VAL A 12 -4.10 -18.37 56.02
N ALA A 13 -3.02 -19.05 56.43
CA ALA A 13 -1.97 -19.45 55.49
C ALA A 13 -2.48 -20.45 54.44
N ARG A 14 -3.32 -21.42 54.80
CA ARG A 14 -3.93 -22.35 53.84
C ARG A 14 -4.91 -21.68 52.88
N THR A 15 -5.72 -20.74 53.36
CA THR A 15 -6.64 -19.97 52.47
C THR A 15 -5.89 -19.04 51.53
N VAL A 16 -4.79 -18.41 51.93
CA VAL A 16 -3.94 -17.59 51.07
C VAL A 16 -3.21 -18.41 50.02
N ILE A 17 -2.68 -19.59 50.38
CA ILE A 17 -2.03 -20.53 49.46
C ILE A 17 -3.04 -21.10 48.45
N LEU A 18 -4.26 -21.46 48.87
CA LEU A 18 -5.31 -21.88 47.95
C LEU A 18 -5.76 -20.76 47.02
N ALA A 19 -5.94 -19.54 47.53
CA ALA A 19 -6.29 -18.39 46.72
C ALA A 19 -5.19 -18.04 45.70
N SER A 20 -3.90 -18.11 46.09
CA SER A 20 -2.76 -17.89 45.19
C SER A 20 -2.64 -18.98 44.12
N SER A 21 -2.91 -20.25 44.47
CA SER A 21 -2.88 -21.37 43.52
C SER A 21 -4.04 -21.31 42.52
N ILE A 22 -5.23 -20.87 42.95
CA ILE A 22 -6.38 -20.63 42.07
C ILE A 22 -6.13 -19.45 41.14
N SER A 23 -5.52 -18.38 41.65
CA SER A 23 -5.14 -17.23 40.82
C SER A 23 -4.09 -17.56 39.73
N ALA A 24 -3.12 -18.42 40.05
CA ALA A 24 -2.11 -18.89 39.12
C ALA A 24 -2.66 -19.85 38.04
N LEU A 25 -3.69 -20.65 38.40
CA LEU A 25 -4.39 -21.53 37.45
C LEU A 25 -5.36 -20.78 36.53
N LEU A 26 -5.91 -19.64 36.97
CA LEU A 26 -6.82 -18.81 36.20
C LEU A 26 -6.11 -17.90 35.16
N SER A 27 -4.83 -17.63 35.32
CA SER A 27 -4.07 -16.79 34.40
C SER A 27 -3.55 -17.51 33.15
N ALA A 28 -3.74 -18.84 33.01
CA ALA A 28 -3.16 -19.68 31.98
C ALA A 28 -4.14 -20.20 30.90
N CYS A 29 -5.43 -19.89 30.97
CA CYS A 29 -6.44 -20.49 30.09
C CYS A 29 -6.99 -19.50 29.07
N MET A 30 -6.17 -19.10 28.08
CA MET A 30 -6.66 -18.48 26.86
C MET A 30 -6.89 -19.62 25.85
N VAL A 31 -8.17 -19.84 25.46
CA VAL A 31 -8.52 -20.90 24.51
C VAL A 31 -8.26 -20.51 23.06
N GLY A 32 -8.13 -21.50 22.18
CA GLY A 32 -7.82 -21.30 20.76
C GLY A 32 -6.32 -21.37 20.47
N PRO A 33 -5.93 -21.34 19.19
CA PRO A 33 -4.53 -21.35 18.78
C PRO A 33 -3.85 -20.02 19.11
N ASN A 34 -2.55 -20.05 19.39
CA ASN A 34 -1.73 -18.86 19.35
C ASN A 34 -1.25 -18.68 17.91
N PHE A 35 -1.18 -17.43 17.46
CA PHE A 35 -0.66 -17.14 16.14
C PHE A 35 0.85 -17.43 16.09
N GLU A 36 1.24 -18.17 15.07
CA GLU A 36 2.64 -18.38 14.71
C GLU A 36 2.87 -17.83 13.31
N ARG A 37 3.85 -16.94 13.18
CA ARG A 37 4.20 -16.33 11.92
C ARG A 37 4.65 -17.42 10.94
N PRO A 38 4.11 -17.45 9.69
CA PRO A 38 4.55 -18.40 8.68
C PRO A 38 6.07 -18.27 8.39
N ALA A 39 6.68 -19.40 8.05
CA ALA A 39 8.09 -19.41 7.67
C ALA A 39 8.30 -18.59 6.38
N ALA A 40 9.38 -17.82 6.34
CA ALA A 40 9.76 -17.09 5.13
C ALA A 40 10.07 -18.08 3.98
N PRO A 41 9.95 -17.64 2.71
CA PRO A 41 10.33 -18.46 1.57
C PRO A 41 11.77 -18.96 1.67
N ALA A 42 11.99 -20.22 1.34
CA ALA A 42 13.32 -20.83 1.37
C ALA A 42 14.17 -20.47 0.13
N SER A 43 13.56 -19.90 -0.91
CA SER A 43 14.26 -19.44 -2.11
C SER A 43 15.25 -18.32 -1.77
N GLN A 44 16.43 -18.38 -2.37
CA GLN A 44 17.47 -17.36 -2.27
C GLN A 44 17.53 -16.47 -3.53
N HIS A 45 16.74 -16.80 -4.54
CA HIS A 45 16.72 -16.16 -5.85
C HIS A 45 15.28 -15.85 -6.26
N TYR A 46 15.09 -14.76 -7.00
CA TYR A 46 13.84 -14.42 -7.68
C TYR A 46 13.78 -15.11 -9.05
N ASP A 47 14.81 -14.90 -9.85
CA ASP A 47 15.06 -15.56 -11.14
C ASP A 47 16.57 -15.70 -11.34
N VAL A 48 17.06 -16.95 -11.33
CA VAL A 48 18.49 -17.26 -11.45
C VAL A 48 19.08 -16.74 -12.77
N GLN A 49 18.29 -16.76 -13.86
CA GLN A 49 18.75 -16.32 -15.18
C GLN A 49 18.88 -14.80 -15.22
N ALA A 50 17.84 -14.05 -14.77
CA ALA A 50 17.86 -12.60 -14.73
C ALA A 50 19.00 -12.05 -13.86
N GLU A 51 19.17 -12.60 -12.67
CA GLU A 51 20.23 -12.20 -11.75
C GLU A 51 21.63 -12.46 -12.33
N HIS A 52 21.82 -13.58 -13.03
CA HIS A 52 23.10 -13.89 -13.70
C HIS A 52 23.35 -12.95 -14.88
N GLU A 53 22.35 -12.65 -15.71
CA GLU A 53 22.47 -11.76 -16.85
C GLU A 53 22.78 -10.32 -16.43
N LEU A 54 22.10 -9.81 -15.40
CA LEU A 54 22.36 -8.50 -14.82
C LEU A 54 23.77 -8.42 -14.20
N SER A 55 24.23 -9.48 -13.53
CA SER A 55 25.59 -9.55 -13.00
C SER A 55 26.65 -9.65 -14.11
N ALA A 56 26.36 -10.30 -15.23
CA ALA A 56 27.23 -10.40 -16.39
C ALA A 56 27.28 -9.11 -17.23
N SER A 57 26.25 -8.26 -17.17
CA SER A 57 26.17 -6.98 -17.89
C SER A 57 27.12 -5.91 -17.35
N ASN A 58 27.79 -6.15 -16.22
CA ASN A 58 28.74 -5.28 -15.53
C ASN A 58 29.89 -4.72 -16.41
N THR A 59 30.03 -5.20 -17.62
CA THR A 59 31.06 -4.75 -18.58
C THR A 59 30.55 -3.72 -19.60
N ARG A 60 29.23 -3.45 -19.63
CA ARG A 60 28.63 -2.46 -20.57
C ARG A 60 28.54 -1.09 -19.91
N ALA A 61 29.07 -0.06 -20.54
CA ALA A 61 28.93 1.32 -20.08
C ALA A 61 27.44 1.71 -19.99
N GLY A 62 27.01 2.14 -18.79
CA GLY A 62 25.65 2.54 -18.51
C GLY A 62 24.67 1.40 -18.16
N ALA A 63 25.15 0.17 -17.95
CA ALA A 63 24.34 -0.91 -17.38
C ALA A 63 24.17 -0.69 -15.86
N GLN A 64 22.98 -1.05 -15.35
CA GLN A 64 22.71 -1.05 -13.91
C GLN A 64 23.23 -2.36 -13.31
N HIS A 65 23.83 -2.27 -12.12
CA HIS A 65 24.31 -3.42 -11.37
C HIS A 65 23.31 -3.79 -10.30
N VAL A 66 22.93 -5.05 -10.23
CA VAL A 66 22.09 -5.56 -9.15
C VAL A 66 23.00 -5.96 -7.98
N ASP A 67 22.79 -5.33 -6.82
CA ASP A 67 23.47 -5.64 -5.57
C ASP A 67 22.53 -6.46 -4.67
N LEU A 68 22.60 -7.79 -4.82
CA LEU A 68 21.71 -8.71 -4.13
C LEU A 68 22.02 -8.75 -2.63
N GLY A 69 20.98 -8.71 -1.79
CA GLY A 69 21.08 -8.73 -0.34
C GLY A 69 21.16 -7.35 0.31
N LYS A 70 21.10 -6.27 -0.48
CA LYS A 70 20.95 -4.92 0.05
C LYS A 70 19.50 -4.47 0.03
N GLY A 71 19.03 -3.90 1.14
CA GLY A 71 17.73 -3.23 1.22
C GLY A 71 17.76 -1.84 0.58
N ILE A 72 16.59 -1.32 0.28
CA ILE A 72 16.42 0.06 -0.15
C ILE A 72 16.35 0.94 1.10
N ASP A 73 17.14 2.01 1.15
CA ASP A 73 17.17 2.95 2.26
C ASP A 73 16.22 4.14 2.02
N GLY A 74 15.45 4.51 3.02
CA GLY A 74 14.71 5.76 3.15
C GLY A 74 13.95 6.22 1.93
N ASP A 75 14.21 7.43 1.51
CA ASP A 75 13.59 8.10 0.37
C ASP A 75 14.15 7.55 -0.95
N TRP A 76 13.68 6.36 -1.37
CA TRP A 76 14.16 5.62 -2.55
C TRP A 76 14.22 6.48 -3.82
N TRP A 77 13.31 7.46 -3.98
CA TRP A 77 13.26 8.36 -5.14
C TRP A 77 14.45 9.35 -5.18
N SER A 78 15.13 9.57 -4.06
CA SER A 78 16.33 10.42 -4.01
C SER A 78 17.47 9.87 -4.87
N THR A 79 17.47 8.55 -5.11
CA THR A 79 18.42 7.89 -6.01
C THR A 79 18.30 8.36 -7.46
N LEU A 80 17.14 8.93 -7.85
CA LEU A 80 16.92 9.55 -9.15
C LEU A 80 17.56 10.95 -9.26
N GLY A 81 18.11 11.50 -8.19
CA GLY A 81 18.93 12.72 -8.18
C GLY A 81 18.22 14.02 -8.57
N SER A 82 16.89 14.08 -8.46
CA SER A 82 16.09 15.24 -8.93
C SER A 82 15.51 16.03 -7.76
N ALA A 83 16.08 17.21 -7.49
CA ALA A 83 15.55 18.13 -6.47
C ALA A 83 14.12 18.61 -6.75
N LYS A 84 13.73 18.69 -8.05
CA LYS A 84 12.34 19.00 -8.44
C LYS A 84 11.40 17.87 -8.05
N LEU A 85 11.83 16.61 -8.20
CA LEU A 85 11.07 15.44 -7.79
C LEU A 85 10.92 15.42 -6.26
N ASP A 86 11.98 15.67 -5.51
CA ASP A 86 11.94 15.72 -4.04
C ASP A 86 10.91 16.74 -3.53
N ASP A 87 10.86 17.95 -4.11
CA ASP A 87 9.87 18.98 -3.73
C ASP A 87 8.43 18.53 -4.01
N VAL A 88 8.17 17.91 -5.17
CA VAL A 88 6.84 17.40 -5.51
C VAL A 88 6.47 16.20 -4.63
N MET A 89 7.43 15.32 -4.36
CA MET A 89 7.25 14.15 -3.48
C MET A 89 6.84 14.58 -2.06
N HIS A 90 7.55 15.54 -1.48
CA HIS A 90 7.20 16.08 -0.15
C HIS A 90 5.78 16.68 -0.15
N LYS A 91 5.41 17.42 -1.19
CA LYS A 91 4.05 17.98 -1.31
C LYS A 91 2.99 16.89 -1.41
N ALA A 92 3.27 15.81 -2.15
CA ALA A 92 2.36 14.69 -2.28
C ALA A 92 2.20 13.93 -0.95
N ILE A 93 3.30 13.60 -0.27
CA ILE A 93 3.27 12.91 1.03
C ILE A 93 2.45 13.69 2.06
N VAL A 94 2.57 15.01 2.09
CA VAL A 94 1.84 15.84 3.06
C VAL A 94 0.39 16.08 2.63
N GLY A 95 0.16 16.36 1.35
CA GLY A 95 -1.12 16.87 0.84
C GLY A 95 -2.07 15.84 0.23
N ASN A 96 -1.61 14.59 0.02
CA ASN A 96 -2.43 13.56 -0.62
C ASN A 96 -3.60 13.12 0.27
N PHE A 97 -4.81 13.10 -0.28
CA PHE A 97 -6.05 12.76 0.44
C PHE A 97 -6.21 11.26 0.67
N ASP A 98 -5.64 10.39 -0.16
CA ASP A 98 -5.69 8.94 0.06
C ASP A 98 -4.87 8.56 1.30
N LEU A 99 -3.70 9.20 1.48
CA LEU A 99 -2.91 9.05 2.70
C LEU A 99 -3.60 9.64 3.93
N GLU A 100 -4.33 10.75 3.78
CA GLU A 100 -5.12 11.32 4.88
C GLU A 100 -6.28 10.40 5.29
N ALA A 101 -6.95 9.80 4.32
CA ALA A 101 -8.01 8.82 4.56
C ALA A 101 -7.46 7.56 5.25
N ALA A 102 -6.28 7.11 4.84
CA ALA A 102 -5.60 5.97 5.46
C ALA A 102 -5.21 6.26 6.93
N ASP A 103 -4.69 7.46 7.24
CA ASP A 103 -4.44 7.91 8.64
C ASP A 103 -5.71 7.83 9.50
N ALA A 104 -6.83 8.35 8.98
CA ALA A 104 -8.10 8.31 9.69
C ALA A 104 -8.61 6.88 9.91
N THR A 105 -8.33 5.98 8.96
CA THR A 105 -8.69 4.56 9.06
C THR A 105 -7.86 3.83 10.13
N ILE A 106 -6.57 4.14 10.26
CA ILE A 106 -5.72 3.65 11.35
C ILE A 106 -6.27 4.11 12.70
N ALA A 107 -6.59 5.40 12.83
CA ALA A 107 -7.17 5.95 14.04
C ALA A 107 -8.48 5.25 14.41
N GLN A 108 -9.38 5.02 13.44
CA GLN A 108 -10.62 4.28 13.63
C GLN A 108 -10.36 2.83 14.10
N ALA A 109 -9.38 2.15 13.53
CA ALA A 109 -9.04 0.78 13.92
C ALA A 109 -8.49 0.72 15.35
N ASN A 110 -7.67 1.68 15.77
CA ASN A 110 -7.18 1.80 17.15
C ASN A 110 -8.30 2.05 18.15
N GLU A 111 -9.32 2.84 17.80
CA GLU A 111 -10.50 3.00 18.64
C GLU A 111 -11.32 1.70 18.74
N ALA A 112 -11.34 0.87 17.71
CA ALA A 112 -11.96 -0.46 17.78
C ALA A 112 -11.21 -1.39 18.73
N VAL A 113 -9.88 -1.32 18.81
CA VAL A 113 -9.07 -2.00 19.83
C VAL A 113 -9.44 -1.50 21.24
N THR A 114 -9.52 -0.18 21.41
CA THR A 114 -9.88 0.46 22.67
C THR A 114 -11.28 0.03 23.12
N ALA A 115 -12.24 -0.02 22.20
CA ALA A 115 -13.60 -0.48 22.47
C ALA A 115 -13.64 -1.97 22.88
N ALA A 116 -12.90 -2.84 22.18
CA ALA A 116 -12.78 -4.26 22.55
C ALA A 116 -12.13 -4.43 23.93
N ALA A 117 -11.06 -3.70 24.23
CA ALA A 117 -10.39 -3.69 25.52
C ALA A 117 -11.29 -3.15 26.65
N GLY A 118 -12.28 -2.32 26.31
CA GLY A 118 -13.34 -1.90 27.23
C GLY A 118 -14.12 -3.06 27.83
N GLY A 119 -14.29 -4.17 27.09
CA GLY A 119 -14.92 -5.39 27.58
C GLY A 119 -14.19 -6.07 28.73
N LEU A 120 -12.89 -5.79 28.91
CA LEU A 120 -12.09 -6.26 30.05
C LEU A 120 -12.23 -5.38 31.31
N LYS A 121 -13.09 -4.35 31.26
CA LYS A 121 -13.31 -3.42 32.39
C LYS A 121 -14.75 -3.49 32.88
N PRO A 122 -15.01 -3.16 34.18
CA PRO A 122 -16.37 -3.06 34.67
C PRO A 122 -17.17 -2.00 33.90
N GLN A 123 -18.40 -2.35 33.53
CA GLN A 123 -19.37 -1.45 32.89
C GLN A 123 -20.31 -0.89 33.94
N VAL A 124 -20.49 0.43 33.92
CA VAL A 124 -21.42 1.11 34.82
C VAL A 124 -22.55 1.73 34.00
N SER A 125 -23.77 1.41 34.34
CA SER A 125 -24.98 1.94 33.71
C SER A 125 -25.95 2.50 34.72
N LEU A 126 -26.81 3.42 34.30
CA LEU A 126 -27.94 3.93 35.06
C LEU A 126 -29.22 3.35 34.45
N GLY A 127 -29.98 2.59 35.19
CA GLY A 127 -31.27 2.07 34.77
C GLY A 127 -32.42 2.85 35.40
N ALA A 128 -33.45 3.15 34.66
CA ALA A 128 -34.72 3.66 35.17
C ALA A 128 -35.86 2.89 34.50
N GLN A 129 -36.76 2.35 35.29
CA GLN A 129 -37.92 1.65 34.82
C GLN A 129 -39.16 2.05 35.62
N GLY A 130 -40.31 2.13 35.00
CA GLY A 130 -41.59 2.38 35.66
C GLY A 130 -42.71 1.72 34.90
N GLY A 131 -43.72 1.29 35.65
CA GLY A 131 -44.83 0.58 35.03
C GLY A 131 -45.99 0.41 35.96
N ARG A 132 -47.06 -0.17 35.45
CA ARG A 132 -48.21 -0.63 36.17
C ARG A 132 -48.40 -2.11 35.93
N GLN A 133 -48.42 -2.86 37.03
CA GLN A 133 -48.63 -4.29 36.97
C GLN A 133 -49.96 -4.67 37.67
N ARG A 134 -50.60 -5.68 37.13
CA ARG A 134 -51.74 -6.31 37.73
C ARG A 134 -51.38 -7.75 38.06
N ALA A 135 -51.43 -8.10 39.33
CA ALA A 135 -51.22 -9.46 39.80
C ALA A 135 -52.54 -10.05 40.27
N THR A 136 -52.80 -11.29 39.89
CA THR A 136 -53.94 -12.07 40.36
C THR A 136 -53.39 -13.20 41.20
N ASN A 137 -53.79 -13.26 42.46
CA ASN A 137 -53.38 -14.32 43.39
C ASN A 137 -54.66 -14.96 44.00
N GLY A 138 -55.09 -16.07 43.44
CA GLY A 138 -56.39 -16.67 43.71
C GLY A 138 -57.55 -15.70 43.28
N ASP A 139 -58.49 -15.46 44.19
CA ASP A 139 -59.63 -14.54 43.94
C ASP A 139 -59.28 -13.06 44.15
N SER A 140 -58.07 -12.72 44.57
CA SER A 140 -57.66 -11.34 44.81
C SER A 140 -56.90 -10.78 43.61
N VAL A 141 -57.33 -9.62 43.14
CA VAL A 141 -56.70 -8.85 42.05
C VAL A 141 -56.10 -7.59 42.66
N SER A 142 -54.77 -7.45 42.58
CA SER A 142 -54.10 -6.22 42.98
C SER A 142 -53.52 -5.53 41.74
N THR A 143 -53.64 -4.20 41.72
CA THR A 143 -52.99 -3.37 40.67
C THR A 143 -52.08 -2.38 41.36
N SER A 144 -50.80 -2.41 41.04
CA SER A 144 -49.78 -1.53 41.60
C SER A 144 -49.00 -0.79 40.53
N ASN A 145 -48.64 0.43 40.80
CA ASN A 145 -47.60 1.13 40.02
C ASN A 145 -46.27 0.82 40.67
N PHE A 146 -45.24 0.69 39.85
CA PHE A 146 -43.87 0.55 40.33
C PHE A 146 -42.93 1.47 39.60
N TYR A 147 -41.86 1.87 40.23
CA TYR A 147 -40.68 2.47 39.60
C TYR A 147 -39.43 1.90 40.26
N ALA A 148 -38.34 1.89 39.48
CA ALA A 148 -37.03 1.55 39.96
C ALA A 148 -36.02 2.37 39.21
N VAL A 149 -35.09 3.01 39.93
CA VAL A 149 -34.01 3.80 39.35
C VAL A 149 -32.75 3.59 40.14
N GLY A 150 -31.63 3.43 39.47
CA GLY A 150 -30.35 3.29 40.12
C GLY A 150 -29.19 2.86 39.23
N PRO A 151 -27.95 3.04 39.71
CA PRO A 151 -26.77 2.53 39.04
C PRO A 151 -26.66 1.01 39.13
N GLN A 152 -26.13 0.45 38.05
CA GLN A 152 -25.78 -0.98 37.94
C GLN A 152 -24.35 -1.09 37.39
N VAL A 153 -23.58 -1.98 37.99
CA VAL A 153 -22.24 -2.37 37.54
C VAL A 153 -22.30 -3.82 37.07
N SER A 154 -21.74 -4.09 35.90
CA SER A 154 -21.55 -5.44 35.40
C SER A 154 -20.09 -5.66 34.99
N PHE A 155 -19.57 -6.84 35.20
CA PHE A 155 -18.22 -7.22 34.82
C PHE A 155 -18.18 -8.69 34.41
N ASP A 156 -17.80 -8.93 33.17
CA ASP A 156 -17.60 -10.25 32.62
C ASP A 156 -16.17 -10.71 32.89
N PHE A 157 -16.04 -11.78 33.66
CA PHE A 157 -14.73 -12.35 33.96
C PHE A 157 -14.28 -13.20 32.78
N ASP A 158 -13.26 -12.74 32.05
CA ASP A 158 -12.75 -13.40 30.85
C ASP A 158 -11.89 -14.64 31.19
N VAL A 159 -12.53 -15.66 31.81
CA VAL A 159 -11.88 -16.87 32.32
C VAL A 159 -11.24 -17.66 31.17
N PHE A 160 -11.89 -17.73 30.03
CA PHE A 160 -11.45 -18.49 28.86
C PHE A 160 -10.76 -17.63 27.82
N GLY A 161 -10.58 -16.34 28.05
CA GLY A 161 -9.82 -15.43 27.20
C GLY A 161 -10.56 -15.01 25.93
N GLY A 162 -11.88 -15.13 25.86
CA GLY A 162 -12.66 -14.72 24.68
C GLY A 162 -12.52 -13.25 24.35
N THR A 163 -12.64 -12.36 25.35
CA THR A 163 -12.45 -10.93 25.19
C THR A 163 -10.99 -10.59 24.88
N LYS A 164 -10.02 -11.29 25.48
CA LYS A 164 -8.60 -11.12 25.13
C LYS A 164 -8.32 -11.51 23.69
N ARG A 165 -8.92 -12.60 23.18
CA ARG A 165 -8.84 -12.99 21.76
C ARG A 165 -9.50 -11.97 20.83
N LEU A 166 -10.60 -11.36 21.26
CA LEU A 166 -11.23 -10.27 20.52
C LEU A 166 -10.33 -9.03 20.44
N VAL A 167 -9.67 -8.69 21.55
CA VAL A 167 -8.68 -7.59 21.57
C VAL A 167 -7.50 -7.92 20.63
N GLU A 168 -6.98 -9.15 20.66
CA GLU A 168 -5.93 -9.64 19.78
C GLU A 168 -6.36 -9.54 18.30
N GLU A 169 -7.60 -9.99 17.97
CA GLU A 169 -8.18 -9.85 16.62
C GLU A 169 -8.22 -8.39 16.17
N LYS A 170 -8.72 -7.48 17.04
CA LYS A 170 -8.81 -6.05 16.69
C LYS A 170 -7.44 -5.39 16.59
N THR A 171 -6.46 -5.82 17.40
CA THR A 171 -5.07 -5.35 17.29
C THR A 171 -4.45 -5.77 15.97
N ALA A 172 -4.61 -7.04 15.57
CA ALA A 172 -4.12 -7.49 14.26
C ALA A 172 -4.81 -6.77 13.10
N LEU A 173 -6.11 -6.44 13.22
CA LEU A 173 -6.81 -5.62 12.22
C LEU A 173 -6.34 -4.16 12.21
N ALA A 174 -5.86 -3.61 13.33
CA ALA A 174 -5.25 -2.28 13.36
C ALA A 174 -3.85 -2.30 12.70
N GLU A 175 -3.05 -3.33 12.96
CA GLU A 175 -1.77 -3.58 12.28
C GLU A 175 -1.97 -3.72 10.76
N LEU A 176 -3.02 -4.41 10.32
CA LEU A 176 -3.40 -4.51 8.91
C LEU A 176 -3.64 -3.12 8.29
N GLN A 177 -4.33 -2.21 8.99
CA GLN A 177 -4.55 -0.85 8.47
C GLN A 177 -3.24 -0.04 8.41
N GLN A 178 -2.31 -0.28 9.32
CA GLN A 178 -0.97 0.30 9.25
C GLN A 178 -0.25 -0.12 7.98
N HIS A 179 -0.23 -1.42 7.67
CA HIS A 179 0.41 -1.93 6.45
C HIS A 179 -0.30 -1.49 5.17
N ARG A 180 -1.61 -1.26 5.21
CA ARG A 180 -2.35 -0.62 4.12
C ARG A 180 -1.91 0.82 3.88
N PHE A 181 -1.65 1.55 4.95
CA PHE A 181 -1.08 2.89 4.83
C PHE A 181 0.30 2.83 4.16
N ASP A 182 1.18 1.91 4.60
CA ASP A 182 2.51 1.74 4.03
C ASP A 182 2.45 1.39 2.53
N ALA A 183 1.49 0.53 2.12
CA ALA A 183 1.24 0.20 0.72
C ALA A 183 0.72 1.41 -0.08
N ALA A 184 -0.20 2.20 0.49
CA ALA A 184 -0.71 3.43 -0.13
C ALA A 184 0.40 4.48 -0.30
N TYR A 185 1.25 4.64 0.71
CA TYR A 185 2.42 5.52 0.65
C TYR A 185 3.36 5.13 -0.49
N LEU A 186 3.68 3.85 -0.62
CA LEU A 186 4.52 3.32 -1.68
C LEU A 186 3.89 3.54 -3.07
N THR A 187 2.57 3.37 -3.19
CA THR A 187 1.83 3.63 -4.42
C THR A 187 1.87 5.11 -4.78
N VAL A 188 1.55 6.01 -3.85
CA VAL A 188 1.57 7.47 -4.09
C VAL A 188 2.97 7.93 -4.49
N THR A 189 4.02 7.48 -3.80
CA THR A 189 5.40 7.87 -4.13
C THR A 189 5.84 7.30 -5.48
N GLY A 190 5.44 6.07 -5.81
CA GLY A 190 5.68 5.45 -7.10
C GLY A 190 4.98 6.15 -8.25
N ASP A 191 3.72 6.54 -8.06
CA ASP A 191 2.94 7.28 -9.05
C ASP A 191 3.52 8.69 -9.29
N VAL A 192 3.93 9.40 -8.23
CA VAL A 192 4.59 10.72 -8.37
C VAL A 192 5.86 10.62 -9.21
N ALA A 193 6.73 9.64 -8.94
CA ALA A 193 7.95 9.44 -9.71
C ALA A 193 7.66 9.05 -11.16
N SER A 194 6.71 8.14 -11.39
CA SER A 194 6.31 7.69 -12.72
C SER A 194 5.71 8.83 -13.56
N GLU A 195 4.79 9.61 -12.99
CA GLU A 195 4.18 10.74 -13.71
C GLU A 195 5.17 11.87 -13.99
N ALA A 196 6.15 12.12 -13.10
CA ALA A 196 7.23 13.07 -13.36
C ALA A 196 8.12 12.62 -14.54
N LEU A 197 8.44 11.33 -14.63
CA LEU A 197 9.19 10.74 -15.74
C LEU A 197 8.40 10.76 -17.06
N LEU A 198 7.11 10.45 -17.02
CA LEU A 198 6.22 10.51 -18.18
C LEU A 198 6.07 11.95 -18.69
N LEU A 199 5.96 12.93 -17.78
CA LEU A 199 5.96 14.34 -18.13
C LEU A 199 7.27 14.77 -18.82
N ALA A 200 8.42 14.37 -18.27
CA ALA A 200 9.73 14.64 -18.85
C ALA A 200 9.89 13.99 -20.24
N SER A 201 9.42 12.76 -20.39
CA SER A 201 9.43 12.02 -21.64
C SER A 201 8.58 12.70 -22.72
N ALA A 202 7.34 13.07 -22.38
CA ALA A 202 6.44 13.75 -23.31
C ALA A 202 7.02 15.08 -23.76
N ARG A 203 7.66 15.86 -22.88
CA ARG A 203 8.35 17.10 -23.23
C ARG A 203 9.53 16.85 -24.16
N ALA A 204 10.39 15.89 -23.84
CA ALA A 204 11.53 15.56 -24.71
C ALA A 204 11.08 15.15 -26.12
N GLN A 205 9.99 14.39 -26.22
CA GLN A 205 9.40 14.01 -27.51
C GLN A 205 8.80 15.22 -28.24
N ILE A 206 8.10 16.13 -27.54
CA ILE A 206 7.57 17.38 -28.12
C ILE A 206 8.72 18.23 -28.66
N ASP A 207 9.79 18.40 -27.90
CA ASP A 207 10.95 19.18 -28.33
C ASP A 207 11.63 18.57 -29.56
N ALA A 208 11.78 17.22 -29.58
CA ALA A 208 12.29 16.51 -30.73
C ALA A 208 11.42 16.72 -32.01
N VAL A 209 10.10 16.59 -31.88
CA VAL A 209 9.14 16.77 -32.97
C VAL A 209 9.13 18.26 -33.45
N ASN A 210 9.22 19.22 -32.53
CA ASN A 210 9.32 20.65 -32.93
C ASN A 210 10.57 20.94 -33.77
N VAL A 211 11.72 20.34 -33.44
CA VAL A 211 12.94 20.45 -34.24
C VAL A 211 12.73 19.85 -35.64
N LEU A 212 12.09 18.68 -35.71
CA LEU A 212 11.78 18.04 -37.00
C LEU A 212 10.85 18.91 -37.86
N ILE A 213 9.77 19.45 -37.31
CA ILE A 213 8.84 20.34 -37.99
C ILE A 213 9.56 21.58 -38.51
N ALA A 214 10.48 22.17 -37.72
CA ALA A 214 11.25 23.30 -38.14
C ALA A 214 12.21 22.95 -39.31
N ASP A 215 12.78 21.77 -39.33
CA ASP A 215 13.61 21.29 -40.43
C ASP A 215 12.78 20.98 -41.68
N ASP A 216 11.60 20.36 -41.55
CA ASP A 216 10.67 20.12 -42.65
C ASP A 216 10.19 21.41 -43.31
N GLN A 217 9.91 22.45 -42.53
CA GLN A 217 9.56 23.77 -43.05
C GLN A 217 10.68 24.36 -43.91
N LYS A 218 11.93 24.25 -43.43
CA LYS A 218 13.11 24.70 -44.25
C LYS A 218 13.25 23.86 -45.52
N ASN A 219 13.08 22.54 -45.44
CA ASN A 219 13.14 21.64 -46.59
C ASN A 219 12.08 22.00 -47.61
N LEU A 220 10.84 22.24 -47.19
CA LEU A 220 9.74 22.66 -48.07
C LEU A 220 10.06 23.98 -48.77
N GLU A 221 10.66 24.96 -48.09
CA GLU A 221 11.10 26.22 -48.68
C GLU A 221 12.20 26.01 -49.71
N LEU A 222 13.20 25.18 -49.44
CA LEU A 222 14.26 24.79 -50.37
C LEU A 222 13.70 24.12 -51.63
N VAL A 223 12.77 23.18 -51.47
CA VAL A 223 12.12 22.47 -52.59
C VAL A 223 11.29 23.45 -53.45
N ARG A 224 10.54 24.37 -52.82
CA ARG A 224 9.80 25.43 -53.53
C ARG A 224 10.73 26.34 -54.34
N THR A 225 11.84 26.73 -53.75
CA THR A 225 12.87 27.54 -54.42
C THR A 225 13.49 26.76 -55.59
N ALA A 226 13.85 25.50 -55.41
CA ALA A 226 14.38 24.64 -56.47
C ALA A 226 13.38 24.47 -57.63
N HIS A 227 12.08 24.36 -57.32
CA HIS A 227 11.01 24.31 -58.33
C HIS A 227 10.93 25.59 -59.17
N GLN A 228 11.03 26.77 -58.57
CA GLN A 228 11.06 28.06 -59.29
C GLN A 228 12.22 28.15 -60.33
N TYR A 229 13.35 27.47 -60.02
CA TYR A 229 14.50 27.39 -60.94
C TYR A 229 14.46 26.13 -61.86
N GLY A 230 13.32 25.40 -61.90
CA GLY A 230 13.13 24.21 -62.74
C GLY A 230 13.95 22.98 -62.30
N LYS A 231 14.46 22.97 -61.05
CA LYS A 231 15.29 21.87 -60.50
C LYS A 231 14.50 20.89 -59.61
N ALA A 232 13.24 21.18 -59.31
CA ALA A 232 12.32 20.27 -58.57
C ALA A 232 10.96 20.28 -59.26
N THR A 233 10.16 19.24 -59.01
CA THR A 233 8.82 19.03 -59.57
C THR A 233 7.73 19.45 -58.59
N GLN A 234 6.48 19.60 -59.07
CA GLN A 234 5.31 19.81 -58.22
C GLN A 234 5.06 18.60 -57.28
N VAL A 235 5.49 17.39 -57.71
CA VAL A 235 5.43 16.19 -56.88
C VAL A 235 6.34 16.31 -55.68
N ASP A 236 7.55 16.87 -55.85
CA ASP A 236 8.50 17.05 -54.73
C ASP A 236 7.95 18.05 -53.70
N ILE A 237 7.26 19.11 -54.12
CA ILE A 237 6.56 20.05 -53.21
C ILE A 237 5.45 19.30 -52.43
N ALA A 238 4.63 18.48 -53.13
CA ALA A 238 3.55 17.74 -52.51
C ALA A 238 4.07 16.72 -51.47
N LEU A 239 5.20 16.06 -51.77
CA LEU A 239 5.83 15.11 -50.84
C LEU A 239 6.38 15.81 -49.59
N ALA A 240 7.11 16.92 -49.74
CA ALA A 240 7.61 17.70 -48.60
C ALA A 240 6.46 18.28 -47.75
N THR A 241 5.37 18.73 -48.40
CA THR A 241 4.18 19.22 -47.72
C THR A 241 3.50 18.08 -46.91
N THR A 242 3.43 16.88 -47.52
CA THR A 242 2.85 15.69 -46.84
C THR A 242 3.67 15.30 -45.62
N GLN A 243 5.01 15.33 -45.71
CA GLN A 243 5.89 15.02 -44.57
C GLN A 243 5.67 16.02 -43.45
N LEU A 244 5.73 17.32 -43.71
CA LEU A 244 5.46 18.34 -42.70
C LEU A 244 4.10 18.13 -42.02
N ALA A 245 3.03 17.89 -42.80
CA ALA A 245 1.71 17.66 -42.27
C ALA A 245 1.63 16.38 -41.39
N GLN A 246 2.37 15.32 -41.75
CA GLN A 246 2.45 14.10 -40.96
C GLN A 246 3.16 14.34 -39.63
N ASP A 247 4.26 15.10 -39.61
CA ASP A 247 5.01 15.36 -38.37
C ASP A 247 4.24 16.31 -37.44
N GLU A 248 3.49 17.26 -37.99
CA GLU A 248 2.58 18.10 -37.21
C GLU A 248 1.50 17.27 -36.49
N THR A 249 1.08 16.12 -37.00
CA THR A 249 0.09 15.23 -36.33
C THR A 249 0.62 14.58 -35.08
N LEU A 250 1.94 14.56 -34.84
CA LEU A 250 2.54 13.95 -33.65
C LEU A 250 2.42 14.84 -32.41
N LEU A 251 2.29 16.16 -32.57
CA LEU A 251 2.25 17.09 -31.44
C LEU A 251 1.00 16.97 -30.57
N PRO A 252 -0.23 16.90 -31.12
CA PRO A 252 -1.43 16.88 -30.27
C PRO A 252 -1.46 15.69 -29.28
N PRO A 253 -1.18 14.43 -29.65
CA PRO A 253 -1.17 13.34 -28.70
C PRO A 253 -0.06 13.46 -27.64
N LEU A 254 1.12 13.98 -27.99
CA LEU A 254 2.20 14.23 -27.04
C LEU A 254 1.86 15.36 -26.06
N ALA A 255 1.23 16.43 -26.55
CA ALA A 255 0.73 17.50 -25.71
C ALA A 255 -0.35 16.99 -24.73
N GLN A 256 -1.25 16.11 -25.20
CA GLN A 256 -2.23 15.47 -24.34
C GLN A 256 -1.56 14.62 -23.26
N GLN A 257 -0.55 13.81 -23.59
CA GLN A 257 0.19 12.99 -22.61
C GLN A 257 0.85 13.88 -21.55
N ARG A 258 1.54 14.95 -21.96
CA ARG A 258 2.13 15.94 -21.07
C ARG A 258 1.09 16.53 -20.10
N ASP A 259 -0.07 16.93 -20.62
CA ASP A 259 -1.09 17.60 -19.80
C ASP A 259 -1.77 16.60 -18.85
N VAL A 260 -1.98 15.34 -19.25
CA VAL A 260 -2.47 14.27 -18.40
C VAL A 260 -1.50 14.02 -17.23
N ALA A 261 -0.19 13.88 -17.50
CA ALA A 261 0.82 13.70 -16.46
C ALA A 261 0.87 14.89 -15.49
N ARG A 262 0.76 16.13 -15.99
CA ARG A 262 0.65 17.32 -15.12
C ARG A 262 -0.58 17.29 -14.23
N HIS A 263 -1.73 16.90 -14.77
CA HIS A 263 -2.96 16.81 -13.98
C HIS A 263 -2.87 15.70 -12.93
N ALA A 264 -2.27 14.55 -13.26
CA ALA A 264 -2.05 13.46 -12.31
C ALA A 264 -1.16 13.92 -11.14
N LEU A 265 -0.06 14.62 -11.42
CA LEU A 265 0.80 15.19 -10.36
C LEU A 265 0.04 16.19 -9.49
N SER A 266 -0.86 17.01 -10.06
CA SER A 266 -1.70 17.93 -9.28
C SER A 266 -2.61 17.18 -8.32
N ILE A 267 -3.24 16.11 -8.78
CA ILE A 267 -4.12 15.26 -7.95
C ILE A 267 -3.30 14.58 -6.85
N LEU A 268 -2.11 14.05 -7.18
CA LEU A 268 -1.23 13.38 -6.22
C LEU A 268 -0.77 14.31 -5.09
N VAL A 269 -0.56 15.60 -5.36
CA VAL A 269 -0.26 16.59 -4.31
C VAL A 269 -1.51 17.13 -3.59
N GLY A 270 -2.69 16.59 -3.87
CA GLY A 270 -3.95 16.99 -3.23
C GLY A 270 -4.49 18.34 -3.70
N LYS A 271 -4.18 18.75 -4.93
CA LYS A 271 -4.64 20.02 -5.51
C LYS A 271 -5.41 19.80 -6.81
N SER A 272 -6.34 20.71 -7.11
CA SER A 272 -6.96 20.70 -8.44
C SER A 272 -5.94 21.19 -9.49
N PRO A 273 -6.04 20.70 -10.75
CA PRO A 273 -5.18 21.18 -11.84
C PRO A 273 -5.28 22.69 -12.10
N GLY A 274 -6.37 23.33 -11.66
CA GLY A 274 -6.53 24.80 -11.79
C GLY A 274 -5.83 25.59 -10.69
N ASP A 275 -5.53 24.97 -9.54
CA ASP A 275 -4.94 25.64 -8.39
C ASP A 275 -3.43 25.41 -8.26
N TRP A 276 -2.93 24.35 -8.88
CA TRP A 276 -1.51 24.01 -8.85
C TRP A 276 -1.08 23.35 -10.15
N THR A 277 0.13 23.67 -10.57
CA THR A 277 0.75 23.10 -11.78
C THR A 277 2.10 22.51 -11.41
N ALA A 278 2.34 21.28 -11.85
CA ALA A 278 3.61 20.60 -11.66
C ALA A 278 4.75 21.39 -12.34
N PRO A 279 5.95 21.41 -11.75
CA PRO A 279 7.11 21.97 -12.40
C PRO A 279 7.41 21.25 -13.72
N ASP A 280 8.09 21.94 -14.61
CA ASP A 280 8.58 21.33 -15.84
C ASP A 280 9.75 20.40 -15.52
N PHE A 281 9.57 19.12 -15.81
CA PHE A 281 10.61 18.10 -15.72
C PHE A 281 11.24 17.88 -17.09
N ASP A 282 12.56 17.70 -17.10
CA ASP A 282 13.35 17.27 -18.25
C ASP A 282 14.02 15.92 -17.93
N LEU A 283 14.24 15.07 -18.94
CA LEU A 283 14.94 13.78 -18.72
C LEU A 283 16.38 13.94 -18.20
N SER A 284 16.95 15.13 -18.31
CA SER A 284 18.24 15.49 -17.72
C SER A 284 18.17 15.83 -16.24
N ASP A 285 16.98 16.07 -15.69
CA ASP A 285 16.80 16.29 -14.25
C ASP A 285 16.93 14.98 -13.45
N PHE A 286 16.95 13.83 -14.13
CA PHE A 286 17.00 12.50 -13.52
C PHE A 286 18.33 11.81 -13.79
N ALA A 287 18.86 11.15 -12.78
CA ALA A 287 19.99 10.24 -12.87
C ALA A 287 19.52 8.79 -12.77
N LEU A 288 20.07 7.92 -13.60
CA LEU A 288 19.84 6.48 -13.45
C LEU A 288 20.88 5.95 -12.46
N PRO A 289 20.47 5.31 -11.34
CA PRO A 289 21.42 4.75 -10.39
C PRO A 289 22.21 3.62 -11.05
N GLU A 290 23.55 3.62 -10.85
CA GLU A 290 24.42 2.56 -11.35
C GLU A 290 24.24 1.27 -10.56
N ASP A 291 24.14 1.38 -9.23
CA ASP A 291 23.91 0.24 -8.33
C ASP A 291 22.43 0.22 -7.90
N VAL A 292 21.79 -0.91 -8.11
CA VAL A 292 20.38 -1.13 -7.75
C VAL A 292 20.32 -2.16 -6.63
N PRO A 293 19.96 -1.75 -5.40
CA PRO A 293 19.85 -2.68 -4.28
C PRO A 293 18.64 -3.60 -4.47
N VAL A 294 18.84 -4.90 -4.25
CA VAL A 294 17.79 -5.93 -4.31
C VAL A 294 17.85 -6.78 -3.05
N SER A 295 16.81 -6.71 -2.22
CA SER A 295 16.69 -7.50 -1.00
C SER A 295 16.55 -9.01 -1.33
N LEU A 296 16.90 -9.87 -0.38
CA LEU A 296 16.66 -11.32 -0.53
C LEU A 296 15.17 -11.63 -0.47
N PRO A 297 14.70 -12.73 -1.11
CA PRO A 297 13.29 -13.16 -1.04
C PRO A 297 12.74 -13.32 0.39
N SER A 298 13.60 -13.77 1.32
CA SER A 298 13.25 -13.87 2.74
C SER A 298 13.01 -12.52 3.40
N ASP A 299 13.78 -11.50 3.03
CA ASP A 299 13.69 -10.14 3.57
C ASP A 299 12.51 -9.39 2.95
N LEU A 300 12.27 -9.60 1.64
CA LEU A 300 11.07 -9.11 0.96
C LEU A 300 9.81 -9.55 1.68
N ALA A 301 9.69 -10.85 1.99
CA ALA A 301 8.52 -11.40 2.69
C ALA A 301 8.34 -10.85 4.11
N ARG A 302 9.34 -10.19 4.68
CA ARG A 302 9.29 -9.59 6.02
C ARG A 302 9.06 -8.08 6.03
N ASN A 303 9.28 -7.42 4.90
CA ASN A 303 9.30 -5.96 4.83
C ASN A 303 8.24 -5.40 3.86
N ARG A 304 7.75 -6.21 2.93
CA ARG A 304 6.82 -5.73 1.91
C ARG A 304 5.42 -5.53 2.48
N PRO A 305 4.82 -4.32 2.34
CA PRO A 305 3.56 -3.96 3.00
C PRO A 305 2.38 -4.88 2.67
N ASP A 306 2.22 -5.30 1.42
CA ASP A 306 1.12 -6.19 1.01
C ASP A 306 1.22 -7.60 1.62
N ILE A 307 2.44 -8.10 1.83
CA ILE A 307 2.68 -9.38 2.52
C ILE A 307 2.39 -9.23 4.02
N LEU A 308 2.81 -8.13 4.62
CA LEU A 308 2.55 -7.83 6.03
C LEU A 308 1.06 -7.60 6.29
N GLU A 309 0.33 -6.96 5.36
CA GLU A 309 -1.13 -6.86 5.40
C GLU A 309 -1.79 -8.24 5.43
N ALA A 310 -1.39 -9.13 4.52
CA ALA A 310 -1.93 -10.49 4.45
C ALA A 310 -1.58 -11.31 5.71
N GLU A 311 -0.40 -11.10 6.30
CA GLU A 311 0.01 -11.72 7.56
C GLU A 311 -0.83 -11.22 8.73
N ALA A 312 -1.08 -9.91 8.84
CA ALA A 312 -1.93 -9.33 9.87
C ALA A 312 -3.39 -9.84 9.75
N GLN A 313 -3.90 -9.99 8.52
CA GLN A 313 -5.21 -10.61 8.27
C GLN A 313 -5.24 -12.06 8.73
N LEU A 314 -4.20 -12.83 8.50
CA LEU A 314 -4.07 -14.21 8.96
C LEU A 314 -4.02 -14.29 10.49
N HIS A 315 -3.31 -13.36 11.15
CA HIS A 315 -3.27 -13.24 12.61
C HIS A 315 -4.66 -12.95 13.17
N ALA A 316 -5.39 -12.00 12.60
CA ALA A 316 -6.77 -11.71 13.00
C ALA A 316 -7.68 -12.95 12.87
N ALA A 317 -7.57 -13.69 11.77
CA ALA A 317 -8.32 -14.93 11.56
C ALA A 317 -7.96 -16.02 12.56
N SER A 318 -6.70 -16.13 12.98
CA SER A 318 -6.26 -17.03 14.06
C SER A 318 -6.91 -16.66 15.40
N ALA A 319 -6.92 -15.39 15.75
CA ALA A 319 -7.54 -14.88 16.97
C ALA A 319 -9.07 -15.13 16.99
N ALA A 320 -9.73 -14.98 15.84
CA ALA A 320 -11.16 -15.24 15.66
C ALA A 320 -11.55 -16.71 15.97
N ILE A 321 -10.66 -17.68 15.71
CA ILE A 321 -10.87 -19.07 16.15
C ILE A 321 -10.94 -19.14 17.68
N GLY A 322 -10.10 -18.36 18.36
CA GLY A 322 -10.09 -18.26 19.82
C GLY A 322 -11.38 -17.68 20.37
N VAL A 323 -11.90 -16.61 19.77
CA VAL A 323 -13.20 -16.01 20.12
C VAL A 323 -14.32 -17.04 19.97
N ALA A 324 -14.46 -17.65 18.80
CA ALA A 324 -15.49 -18.65 18.53
C ALA A 324 -15.34 -19.92 19.40
N THR A 325 -14.14 -20.21 19.88
CA THR A 325 -13.90 -21.31 20.82
C THR A 325 -14.34 -20.92 22.23
N ALA A 326 -14.06 -19.70 22.68
CA ALA A 326 -14.44 -19.18 23.97
C ALA A 326 -15.98 -19.16 24.16
N ASP A 327 -16.73 -18.83 23.11
CA ASP A 327 -18.20 -18.83 23.10
C ASP A 327 -18.81 -20.21 23.43
N MET A 328 -18.03 -21.28 23.32
CA MET A 328 -18.49 -22.63 23.67
C MET A 328 -18.40 -22.93 25.19
N TYR A 329 -17.77 -22.05 25.96
CA TYR A 329 -17.55 -22.20 27.40
C TYR A 329 -18.48 -21.31 28.22
N PRO A 330 -18.71 -21.62 29.51
CA PRO A 330 -19.52 -20.76 30.37
C PRO A 330 -18.87 -19.40 30.62
N HIS A 331 -19.69 -18.35 30.68
CA HIS A 331 -19.29 -16.99 31.06
C HIS A 331 -19.58 -16.74 32.54
N LEU A 332 -18.61 -16.18 33.25
CA LEU A 332 -18.75 -15.76 34.66
C LEU A 332 -18.96 -14.26 34.69
N GLN A 333 -20.16 -13.84 35.09
CA GLN A 333 -20.52 -12.43 35.21
C GLN A 333 -20.68 -12.04 36.67
N LEU A 334 -20.06 -10.92 37.05
CA LEU A 334 -20.30 -10.26 38.33
C LEU A 334 -21.22 -9.07 38.11
N SER A 335 -22.19 -8.87 38.96
CA SER A 335 -23.07 -7.70 38.93
C SER A 335 -23.26 -7.11 40.32
N ALA A 336 -23.37 -5.79 40.37
CA ALA A 336 -23.75 -5.06 41.58
C ALA A 336 -24.76 -3.97 41.21
N SER A 337 -25.80 -3.81 42.02
CA SER A 337 -26.82 -2.80 41.79
C SER A 337 -27.21 -2.07 43.07
N LEU A 338 -27.53 -0.77 42.93
CA LEU A 338 -28.14 0.04 43.98
C LEU A 338 -29.37 0.71 43.36
N THR A 339 -30.55 0.29 43.80
CA THR A 339 -31.81 0.70 43.15
C THR A 339 -32.75 1.34 44.17
N GLN A 340 -33.25 2.52 43.85
CA GLN A 340 -34.37 3.14 44.57
C GLN A 340 -35.66 2.66 43.91
N ALA A 341 -36.45 1.93 44.66
CA ALA A 341 -37.72 1.34 44.19
C ALA A 341 -38.93 1.84 45.00
N GLY A 342 -40.07 2.02 44.35
CA GLY A 342 -41.35 2.49 44.95
C GLY A 342 -42.58 2.05 44.22
N PRO A 343 -43.73 2.35 44.78
CA PRO A 343 -43.99 2.94 46.12
C PRO A 343 -43.82 1.92 47.25
N GLY A 344 -43.14 2.35 48.33
CA GLY A 344 -43.08 1.60 49.59
C GLY A 344 -41.96 0.57 49.72
N ILE A 345 -41.07 0.39 48.73
CA ILE A 345 -40.00 -0.61 48.79
C ILE A 345 -38.69 -0.03 49.33
N GLY A 346 -38.34 1.24 48.97
CA GLY A 346 -37.15 1.92 49.44
C GLY A 346 -35.89 1.60 48.61
N THR A 347 -34.70 1.63 49.25
CA THR A 347 -33.41 1.41 48.61
C THR A 347 -33.05 -0.07 48.67
N LEU A 348 -32.78 -0.66 47.54
CA LEU A 348 -32.30 -2.05 47.38
C LEU A 348 -30.86 -2.04 46.89
N TRP A 349 -30.03 -2.89 47.42
CA TRP A 349 -28.70 -3.17 46.88
C TRP A 349 -28.46 -4.66 46.74
N GLY A 350 -27.67 -5.05 45.78
CA GLY A 350 -27.33 -6.45 45.58
C GLY A 350 -25.99 -6.61 44.89
N ILE A 351 -25.29 -7.67 45.23
CA ILE A 351 -24.09 -8.16 44.55
C ILE A 351 -24.37 -9.60 44.18
N ALA A 352 -24.14 -9.96 42.91
CA ALA A 352 -24.38 -11.31 42.43
C ALA A 352 -23.24 -11.77 41.51
N ALA A 353 -22.95 -13.07 41.53
CA ALA A 353 -22.12 -13.75 40.57
C ALA A 353 -22.98 -14.77 39.83
N GLY A 354 -22.99 -14.72 38.51
CA GLY A 354 -23.74 -15.64 37.65
C GLY A 354 -22.77 -16.39 36.71
N LEU A 355 -22.96 -17.71 36.65
CA LEU A 355 -22.26 -18.54 35.65
C LEU A 355 -23.31 -19.02 34.63
N THR A 356 -23.15 -18.60 33.39
CA THR A 356 -24.08 -18.97 32.31
C THR A 356 -23.28 -19.58 31.15
N GLY A 357 -23.71 -20.74 30.68
CA GLY A 357 -23.06 -21.40 29.55
C GLY A 357 -24.02 -22.22 28.69
N PRO A 358 -23.70 -22.42 27.42
CA PRO A 358 -24.53 -23.22 26.53
C PRO A 358 -24.39 -24.71 26.84
N ILE A 359 -25.51 -25.39 27.15
CA ILE A 359 -25.56 -26.86 27.27
C ILE A 359 -25.81 -27.47 25.88
N TYR A 360 -26.74 -26.88 25.14
CA TYR A 360 -27.07 -27.29 23.76
C TYR A 360 -27.54 -26.10 22.95
N ALA A 361 -26.83 -25.82 21.85
CA ALA A 361 -27.11 -24.69 20.96
C ALA A 361 -27.45 -25.15 19.51
N GLY A 362 -28.03 -26.35 19.36
CA GLY A 362 -28.42 -26.85 18.02
C GLY A 362 -27.29 -27.03 17.02
N GLY A 363 -26.04 -27.09 17.50
CA GLY A 363 -24.85 -27.19 16.65
C GLY A 363 -24.26 -25.86 16.19
N THR A 364 -24.92 -24.72 16.47
CA THR A 364 -24.50 -23.37 16.01
C THR A 364 -23.08 -23.01 16.43
N LEU A 365 -22.71 -23.16 17.69
CA LEU A 365 -21.36 -22.80 18.18
C LEU A 365 -20.26 -23.65 17.55
N LYS A 366 -20.51 -24.95 17.34
CA LYS A 366 -19.57 -25.82 16.62
C LYS A 366 -19.44 -25.42 15.14
N ALA A 367 -20.53 -24.98 14.52
CA ALA A 367 -20.52 -24.50 13.15
C ALA A 367 -19.74 -23.17 13.03
N ASN A 368 -19.96 -22.22 13.94
CA ASN A 368 -19.24 -20.96 13.99
C ASN A 368 -17.72 -21.19 14.15
N ARG A 369 -17.32 -22.06 15.07
CA ARG A 369 -15.90 -22.40 15.23
C ARG A 369 -15.30 -23.02 13.96
N ARG A 370 -16.03 -23.94 13.28
CA ARG A 370 -15.56 -24.48 12.00
C ARG A 370 -15.43 -23.40 10.94
N ALA A 371 -16.41 -22.50 10.84
CA ALA A 371 -16.37 -21.38 9.92
C ALA A 371 -15.13 -20.46 10.17
N SER A 372 -14.77 -20.21 11.43
CA SER A 372 -13.55 -19.47 11.77
C SER A 372 -12.27 -20.23 11.36
N ILE A 373 -12.25 -21.57 11.48
CA ILE A 373 -11.13 -22.40 11.01
C ILE A 373 -11.03 -22.36 9.49
N ASP A 374 -12.15 -22.45 8.79
CA ASP A 374 -12.18 -22.36 7.32
C ASP A 374 -11.77 -20.96 6.85
N GLY A 375 -12.16 -19.91 7.60
CA GLY A 375 -11.70 -18.53 7.36
C GLY A 375 -10.19 -18.36 7.52
N TYR A 376 -9.60 -18.99 8.56
CA TYR A 376 -8.15 -19.02 8.73
C TYR A 376 -7.45 -19.72 7.55
N ASN A 377 -7.97 -20.86 7.10
CA ASN A 377 -7.39 -21.58 5.95
C ASN A 377 -7.46 -20.75 4.67
N ALA A 378 -8.55 -20.01 4.45
CA ALA A 378 -8.68 -19.08 3.32
C ALA A 378 -7.63 -17.95 3.41
N SER A 379 -7.52 -17.30 4.57
CA SER A 379 -6.52 -16.24 4.80
C SER A 379 -5.08 -16.75 4.64
N PHE A 380 -4.82 -18.02 5.01
CA PHE A 380 -3.50 -18.62 4.81
C PHE A 380 -3.17 -18.84 3.34
N ALA A 381 -4.15 -19.29 2.54
CA ALA A 381 -3.99 -19.43 1.10
C ALA A 381 -3.77 -18.07 0.41
N ASP A 382 -4.50 -17.03 0.85
CA ASP A 382 -4.34 -15.66 0.36
C ASP A 382 -2.94 -15.10 0.70
N TYR A 383 -2.45 -15.34 1.92
CA TYR A 383 -1.08 -14.99 2.30
C TYR A 383 -0.05 -15.67 1.37
N GLN A 384 -0.16 -16.98 1.17
CA GLN A 384 0.74 -17.71 0.28
C GLN A 384 0.70 -17.17 -1.15
N GLN A 385 -0.50 -16.88 -1.66
CA GLN A 385 -0.68 -16.33 -3.00
C GLN A 385 -0.06 -14.93 -3.13
N THR A 386 -0.18 -14.09 -2.09
CA THR A 386 0.43 -12.76 -2.05
C THR A 386 1.95 -12.86 -2.09
N VAL A 387 2.55 -13.75 -1.30
CA VAL A 387 4.01 -14.00 -1.31
C VAL A 387 4.48 -14.41 -2.70
N ILE A 388 3.81 -15.38 -3.34
CA ILE A 388 4.22 -15.86 -4.68
C ILE A 388 4.09 -14.74 -5.73
N LYS A 389 3.00 -13.96 -5.70
CA LYS A 389 2.82 -12.83 -6.62
C LYS A 389 3.90 -11.77 -6.43
N SER A 390 4.25 -11.47 -5.19
CA SER A 390 5.27 -10.48 -4.87
C SER A 390 6.65 -10.91 -5.36
N LEU A 391 7.01 -12.18 -5.23
CA LEU A 391 8.26 -12.72 -5.79
C LEU A 391 8.26 -12.68 -7.32
N GLY A 392 7.14 -13.01 -7.95
CA GLY A 392 6.97 -12.93 -9.41
C GLY A 392 7.13 -11.50 -9.93
N GLN A 393 6.57 -10.50 -9.24
CA GLN A 393 6.71 -9.10 -9.63
C GLN A 393 8.18 -8.64 -9.63
N VAL A 394 8.96 -9.03 -8.62
CA VAL A 394 10.40 -8.70 -8.60
C VAL A 394 11.13 -9.39 -9.75
N ALA A 395 10.83 -10.67 -10.01
CA ALA A 395 11.42 -11.40 -11.13
C ALA A 395 11.12 -10.73 -12.49
N ASP A 396 9.84 -10.33 -12.70
CA ASP A 396 9.40 -9.66 -13.93
C ASP A 396 10.15 -8.33 -14.14
N VAL A 397 10.29 -7.52 -13.08
CA VAL A 397 10.98 -6.22 -13.17
C VAL A 397 12.49 -6.38 -13.38
N LEU A 398 13.12 -7.37 -12.77
CA LEU A 398 14.55 -7.68 -13.04
C LEU A 398 14.78 -8.05 -14.51
N GLN A 399 13.87 -8.83 -15.11
CA GLN A 399 13.91 -9.12 -16.54
C GLN A 399 13.67 -7.88 -17.40
N ALA A 400 12.71 -7.02 -17.02
CA ALA A 400 12.45 -5.76 -17.72
C ALA A 400 13.69 -4.86 -17.75
N ILE A 401 14.37 -4.65 -16.63
CA ILE A 401 15.61 -3.86 -16.54
C ILE A 401 16.68 -4.37 -17.51
N ASN A 402 16.83 -5.69 -17.62
CA ASN A 402 17.80 -6.28 -18.54
C ASN A 402 17.43 -6.00 -20.01
N HIS A 403 16.19 -6.32 -20.40
CA HIS A 403 15.73 -6.15 -21.78
C HIS A 403 15.66 -4.67 -22.20
N ASP A 404 15.22 -3.77 -21.35
CA ASP A 404 15.16 -2.34 -21.61
C ASP A 404 16.56 -1.70 -21.71
N SER A 405 17.55 -2.25 -21.00
CA SER A 405 18.96 -1.87 -21.19
C SER A 405 19.50 -2.29 -22.56
N GLU A 406 19.13 -3.49 -23.05
CA GLU A 406 19.48 -3.95 -24.39
C GLU A 406 18.78 -3.15 -25.47
N GLU A 407 17.47 -2.85 -25.29
CA GLU A 407 16.71 -2.02 -26.20
C GLU A 407 17.30 -0.60 -26.29
N TYR A 408 17.59 0.03 -25.17
CA TYR A 408 18.22 1.36 -25.15
C TYR A 408 19.52 1.38 -25.95
N THR A 409 20.39 0.39 -25.76
CA THR A 409 21.65 0.26 -26.49
C THR A 409 21.42 0.05 -28.00
N ALA A 410 20.37 -0.69 -28.38
CA ALA A 410 20.00 -0.85 -29.79
C ALA A 410 19.48 0.44 -30.40
N GLN A 411 18.64 1.19 -29.67
CA GLN A 411 18.10 2.48 -30.09
C GLN A 411 19.20 3.56 -30.21
N GLU A 412 20.19 3.59 -29.32
CA GLU A 412 21.34 4.50 -29.48
C GLU A 412 22.13 4.22 -30.76
N ARG A 413 22.37 2.95 -31.09
CA ARG A 413 23.03 2.57 -32.34
C ARG A 413 22.18 2.95 -33.56
N ALA A 414 20.86 2.73 -33.49
CA ALA A 414 19.93 3.09 -34.55
C ALA A 414 19.89 4.61 -34.76
N LEU A 415 19.85 5.40 -33.69
CA LEU A 415 19.88 6.86 -33.74
C LEU A 415 21.19 7.39 -34.37
N SER A 416 22.33 6.85 -33.91
CA SER A 416 23.63 7.26 -34.48
C SER A 416 23.73 6.95 -35.98
N ALA A 417 23.27 5.78 -36.41
CA ALA A 417 23.26 5.38 -37.83
C ALA A 417 22.30 6.25 -38.66
N ALA A 418 21.08 6.49 -38.12
CA ALA A 418 20.09 7.32 -38.79
C ALA A 418 20.54 8.79 -38.91
N GLN A 419 21.20 9.34 -37.90
CA GLN A 419 21.76 10.67 -37.92
C GLN A 419 22.85 10.81 -38.99
N ALA A 420 23.77 9.84 -39.07
CA ALA A 420 24.81 9.80 -40.11
C ALA A 420 24.19 9.68 -41.50
N SER A 421 23.19 8.83 -41.69
CA SER A 421 22.44 8.69 -42.94
C SER A 421 21.78 10.01 -43.37
N LEU A 422 21.06 10.66 -42.47
CA LEU A 422 20.40 11.94 -42.72
C LEU A 422 21.42 13.02 -43.16
N GLN A 423 22.57 13.11 -42.46
CA GLN A 423 23.60 14.06 -42.79
C GLN A 423 24.16 13.84 -44.20
N LEU A 424 24.45 12.58 -44.56
CA LEU A 424 24.97 12.23 -45.89
C LEU A 424 23.93 12.51 -47.00
N ASN A 425 22.67 12.18 -46.78
CA ASN A 425 21.58 12.45 -47.70
C ASN A 425 21.36 13.96 -47.91
N ARG A 426 21.40 14.76 -46.84
CA ARG A 426 21.33 16.24 -46.95
C ARG A 426 22.51 16.81 -47.78
N GLN A 427 23.72 16.28 -47.59
CA GLN A 427 24.88 16.70 -48.39
C GLN A 427 24.75 16.30 -49.85
N GLY A 428 24.38 15.06 -50.18
CA GLY A 428 24.17 14.57 -51.53
C GLY A 428 23.10 15.37 -52.29
N TYR A 429 22.00 15.72 -51.59
CA TYR A 429 20.96 16.58 -52.18
C TYR A 429 21.47 17.98 -52.53
N GLN A 430 22.28 18.60 -51.66
CA GLN A 430 22.85 19.93 -51.89
C GLN A 430 23.75 19.97 -53.14
N VAL A 431 24.49 18.91 -53.43
CA VAL A 431 25.35 18.79 -54.61
C VAL A 431 24.62 18.20 -55.83
N GLY A 432 23.36 17.80 -55.68
CA GLY A 432 22.52 17.33 -56.77
C GLY A 432 22.74 15.85 -57.14
N GLU A 433 23.37 15.05 -56.27
CA GLU A 433 23.61 13.61 -56.48
C GLU A 433 22.41 12.72 -56.19
N ILE A 434 21.51 13.15 -55.28
CA ILE A 434 20.32 12.40 -54.89
C ILE A 434 19.07 13.28 -54.92
N GLY A 435 17.89 12.64 -54.88
CA GLY A 435 16.60 13.32 -54.91
C GLY A 435 16.10 13.71 -53.50
N VAL A 436 15.07 14.55 -53.46
CA VAL A 436 14.44 14.99 -52.23
C VAL A 436 13.81 13.79 -51.45
N LEU A 437 13.36 12.76 -52.20
CA LEU A 437 12.79 11.54 -51.57
C LEU A 437 13.76 10.84 -50.66
N ASP A 438 15.04 10.76 -51.04
CA ASP A 438 16.08 10.11 -50.22
C ASP A 438 16.29 10.88 -48.90
N VAL A 439 16.23 12.21 -48.95
CA VAL A 439 16.33 13.07 -47.75
C VAL A 439 15.12 12.84 -46.82
N LEU A 440 13.90 12.87 -47.39
CA LEU A 440 12.67 12.67 -46.61
C LEU A 440 12.61 11.28 -45.98
N ASP A 441 13.10 10.23 -46.67
CA ASP A 441 13.17 8.86 -46.09
C ASP A 441 14.19 8.78 -44.95
N ALA A 442 15.37 9.43 -45.12
CA ALA A 442 16.38 9.52 -44.08
C ALA A 442 15.87 10.33 -42.86
N GLU A 443 15.09 11.40 -43.06
CA GLU A 443 14.44 12.16 -41.99
C GLU A 443 13.45 11.31 -41.18
N ARG A 444 12.60 10.53 -41.85
CA ARG A 444 11.70 9.57 -41.18
C ARG A 444 12.46 8.53 -40.38
N GLY A 445 13.58 8.03 -40.89
CA GLY A 445 14.46 7.11 -40.20
C GLY A 445 15.04 7.72 -38.93
N TYR A 446 15.54 8.94 -39.02
CA TYR A 446 16.08 9.69 -37.90
C TYR A 446 15.02 9.99 -36.83
N GLN A 447 13.87 10.49 -37.23
CA GLN A 447 12.72 10.76 -36.36
C GLN A 447 12.33 9.52 -35.56
N ARG A 448 12.13 8.39 -36.23
CA ARG A 448 11.74 7.13 -35.58
C ARG A 448 12.79 6.69 -34.56
N ALA A 449 14.07 6.77 -34.91
CA ALA A 449 15.16 6.40 -34.04
C ALA A 449 15.29 7.35 -32.83
N LEU A 450 15.09 8.65 -33.00
CA LEU A 450 15.14 9.66 -31.94
C LEU A 450 14.01 9.46 -30.93
N ILE A 451 12.77 9.28 -31.40
CA ILE A 451 11.62 9.01 -30.52
C ILE A 451 11.81 7.67 -29.81
N GLY A 452 12.26 6.63 -30.53
CA GLY A 452 12.55 5.32 -29.93
C GLY A 452 13.61 5.39 -28.84
N GLN A 453 14.66 6.16 -29.02
CA GLN A 453 15.71 6.35 -28.01
C GLN A 453 15.18 7.09 -26.76
N ILE A 454 14.33 8.13 -26.92
CA ILE A 454 13.69 8.82 -25.79
C ILE A 454 12.80 7.85 -25.02
N GLN A 455 12.00 7.05 -25.72
CA GLN A 455 11.10 6.07 -25.10
C GLN A 455 11.88 4.98 -24.36
N ALA A 456 12.88 4.37 -24.97
CA ALA A 456 13.73 3.36 -24.34
C ALA A 456 14.49 3.92 -23.10
N LYS A 457 14.96 5.17 -23.19
CA LYS A 457 15.54 5.85 -22.04
C LYS A 457 14.54 6.00 -20.88
N THR A 458 13.30 6.40 -21.21
CA THR A 458 12.24 6.57 -20.22
C THR A 458 11.85 5.25 -19.58
N ALA A 459 11.74 4.16 -20.35
CA ALA A 459 11.41 2.83 -19.86
C ALA A 459 12.40 2.38 -18.78
N ARG A 460 13.70 2.56 -18.99
CA ARG A 460 14.73 2.24 -17.98
C ARG A 460 14.54 2.95 -16.65
N TYR A 461 14.13 4.22 -16.66
CA TYR A 461 13.82 4.96 -15.42
C TYR A 461 12.57 4.43 -14.75
N LEU A 462 11.52 4.13 -15.54
CA LEU A 462 10.27 3.57 -15.02
C LEU A 462 10.48 2.19 -14.41
N ASP A 463 11.32 1.32 -15.00
CA ASP A 463 11.66 0.02 -14.43
C ASP A 463 12.41 0.15 -13.10
N THR A 464 13.29 1.15 -12.98
CA THR A 464 13.97 1.44 -11.70
C THR A 464 12.99 1.86 -10.62
N VAL A 465 11.98 2.68 -10.96
CA VAL A 465 10.88 3.04 -10.06
C VAL A 465 10.06 1.80 -9.69
N GLN A 466 9.69 0.98 -10.68
CA GLN A 466 8.92 -0.23 -10.47
C GLN A 466 9.66 -1.25 -9.61
N LEU A 467 10.98 -1.35 -9.75
CA LEU A 467 11.79 -2.21 -8.88
C LEU A 467 11.74 -1.73 -7.42
N SER A 468 11.86 -0.42 -7.20
CA SER A 468 11.76 0.15 -5.85
C SER A 468 10.40 -0.14 -5.21
N ILE A 469 9.31 -0.05 -6.00
CA ILE A 469 7.96 -0.41 -5.56
C ILE A 469 7.84 -1.92 -5.31
N ALA A 470 8.35 -2.75 -6.22
CA ALA A 470 8.28 -4.21 -6.10
C ALA A 470 9.05 -4.75 -4.89
N LEU A 471 10.12 -4.08 -4.48
CA LEU A 471 10.89 -4.40 -3.29
C LEU A 471 10.28 -3.84 -1.99
N GLY A 472 9.19 -3.09 -2.08
CA GLY A 472 8.47 -2.54 -0.94
C GLY A 472 8.96 -1.16 -0.49
N GLY A 473 9.94 -0.55 -1.17
CA GLY A 473 10.57 0.67 -0.72
C GLY A 473 11.09 0.52 0.73
N ASN A 474 11.37 1.60 1.42
CA ASN A 474 11.51 1.59 2.88
C ASN A 474 10.23 2.16 3.53
N SER A 475 9.09 1.48 3.27
CA SER A 475 7.79 1.95 3.72
C SER A 475 7.49 1.61 5.19
N HIS A 476 8.34 0.85 5.87
CA HIS A 476 8.11 0.38 7.23
C HIS A 476 7.91 1.53 8.25
N ASP A 477 8.50 2.69 7.99
CA ASP A 477 8.37 3.89 8.82
C ASP A 477 7.60 5.02 8.10
N ALA A 478 6.84 4.69 7.06
CA ALA A 478 6.15 5.67 6.20
C ALA A 478 5.20 6.60 6.98
N PHE A 479 4.49 6.05 7.97
CA PHE A 479 3.62 6.83 8.84
C PHE A 479 4.40 7.85 9.68
N GLU A 480 5.50 7.43 10.31
CA GLU A 480 6.35 8.31 11.11
C GLU A 480 7.04 9.37 10.24
N GLN A 481 7.48 8.99 9.04
CA GLN A 481 8.03 9.91 8.05
C GLN A 481 7.02 10.98 7.66
N ARG A 482 5.78 10.61 7.39
CA ARG A 482 4.72 11.58 7.07
C ARG A 482 4.45 12.54 8.22
N VAL A 483 4.39 12.06 9.44
CA VAL A 483 4.24 12.92 10.63
C VAL A 483 5.41 13.90 10.71
N ALA A 484 6.64 13.43 10.53
CA ALA A 484 7.83 14.27 10.55
C ALA A 484 7.84 15.34 9.43
N TYR A 485 7.32 15.01 8.23
CA TYR A 485 7.17 15.98 7.14
C TYR A 485 6.09 17.02 7.40
N ARG A 486 4.99 16.67 8.06
CA ARG A 486 3.94 17.63 8.47
C ARG A 486 4.41 18.62 9.53
N GLU A 487 5.36 18.25 10.37
CA GLU A 487 5.90 19.08 11.44
C GLU A 487 7.07 19.98 11.00
N LYS A 488 7.63 19.75 9.81
CA LYS A 488 8.65 20.66 9.23
C LYS A 488 7.95 21.92 8.70
N PRO A 489 8.35 23.13 9.17
CA PRO A 489 7.73 24.39 8.77
C PRO A 489 8.00 24.74 7.31
#